data_e02f2e8c1b17330ddbc58a7dd9f5c5e7
#
_entry.id   e02f2e8c1b17330ddbc58a7dd9f5c5e7
#
_cell.length_a   1.000
_cell.length_b   1.000
_cell.length_c   1.000
_cell.angle_alpha   90.00
_cell.angle_beta   90.00
_cell.angle_gamma   90.00
#
_symmetry.space_group_name_H-M   'P 1'
#
loop_
_entity.id
_entity.type
_entity.pdbx_description
1 polymer ?
#
loop_
_entity_poly.entity_id
_entity_poly.type
_entity_poly.pdbx_seq_one_letter_code
_entity_poly.pdbx_strand_id
1 'polypeptide(L)'
;MKPRVYVDAALERAGELSLEDAPAHHMARVLRLREGDALTVFNGRGGEWAAQFIGKRRVRLGAFSAVERESPLHITLVQGVSSGERMDYTIQKAVELNVALIQPLLTKRGVVKLEKSRAEARISHWRKVAIAACEQCGRNRIPEVLPLLEFHRYRPQGDEPRLLLSAEGKSIKEIKVQNGATIATGPEAGFAPEEQAALERAGFVKASLGPRVLRTETAALAALAAINALRGDF
;
A
#
# COMPACT_ATOMS: atom_id res chain seq x y z
N MET A 1 -10.44 -19.25 5.66
CA MET A 1 -9.16 -18.63 6.07
C MET A 1 -9.28 -18.27 7.56
N LYS A 2 -8.23 -18.46 8.38
CA LYS A 2 -8.26 -17.99 9.76
C LYS A 2 -8.27 -16.46 9.78
N PRO A 3 -9.03 -15.81 10.67
CA PRO A 3 -9.00 -14.37 10.83
C PRO A 3 -7.59 -13.89 11.13
N ARG A 4 -7.19 -12.76 10.56
CA ARG A 4 -5.90 -12.12 10.78
C ARG A 4 -6.13 -10.75 11.41
N VAL A 5 -5.32 -10.39 12.38
CA VAL A 5 -5.47 -9.12 13.11
C VAL A 5 -4.10 -8.47 13.28
N TYR A 6 -4.01 -7.22 12.85
CA TYR A 6 -2.85 -6.38 13.09
C TYR A 6 -2.87 -5.82 14.51
N VAL A 7 -1.71 -5.79 15.14
CA VAL A 7 -1.52 -5.15 16.45
C VAL A 7 -0.25 -4.29 16.42
N ASP A 8 -0.36 -3.04 16.85
CA ASP A 8 0.80 -2.14 16.96
C ASP A 8 1.50 -2.36 18.31
N ALA A 9 2.16 -3.52 18.43
CA ALA A 9 2.89 -3.90 19.62
C ALA A 9 4.13 -4.72 19.26
N ALA A 10 5.13 -4.71 20.14
CA ALA A 10 6.24 -5.65 20.05
C ALA A 10 5.73 -7.06 20.39
N LEU A 11 5.92 -7.99 19.45
CA LEU A 11 5.55 -9.41 19.62
C LEU A 11 6.84 -10.23 19.70
N GLU A 12 7.38 -10.39 20.90
CA GLU A 12 8.71 -10.99 21.09
C GLU A 12 8.64 -12.43 21.61
N ARG A 13 7.54 -12.81 22.26
CA ARG A 13 7.38 -14.14 22.88
C ARG A 13 5.93 -14.57 22.95
N ALA A 14 5.71 -15.88 23.06
CA ALA A 14 4.41 -16.43 23.38
C ALA A 14 3.91 -15.92 24.75
N GLY A 15 2.61 -15.77 24.91
CA GLY A 15 1.98 -15.29 26.13
C GLY A 15 0.69 -14.54 25.88
N GLU A 16 0.14 -13.94 26.92
CA GLU A 16 -1.08 -13.15 26.79
C GLU A 16 -0.76 -11.71 26.41
N LEU A 17 -1.51 -11.19 25.44
CA LEU A 17 -1.45 -9.82 24.95
C LEU A 17 -2.80 -9.15 25.15
N SER A 18 -2.79 -7.99 25.82
CA SER A 18 -3.95 -7.11 25.88
C SER A 18 -3.97 -6.22 24.62
N LEU A 19 -5.14 -6.10 24.01
CA LEU A 19 -5.32 -5.36 22.78
C LEU A 19 -5.85 -3.96 23.06
N GLU A 20 -5.41 -3.02 22.24
CA GLU A 20 -6.00 -1.69 22.18
C GLU A 20 -7.45 -1.74 21.69
N ASP A 21 -8.17 -0.60 21.80
CA ASP A 21 -9.59 -0.50 21.46
C ASP A 21 -9.89 -0.89 20.00
N ALA A 22 -9.07 -0.44 19.04
CA ALA A 22 -9.33 -0.66 17.63
C ALA A 22 -9.24 -2.15 17.23
N PRO A 23 -8.15 -2.89 17.50
CA PRO A 23 -8.08 -4.33 17.25
C PRO A 23 -9.15 -5.11 18.01
N ALA A 24 -9.40 -4.77 19.27
CA ALA A 24 -10.41 -5.45 20.09
C ALA A 24 -11.82 -5.27 19.50
N HIS A 25 -12.18 -4.05 19.08
CA HIS A 25 -13.44 -3.77 18.42
C HIS A 25 -13.56 -4.53 17.08
N HIS A 26 -12.50 -4.56 16.29
CA HIS A 26 -12.46 -5.30 15.03
C HIS A 26 -12.75 -6.78 15.23
N MET A 27 -12.08 -7.43 16.18
CA MET A 27 -12.32 -8.84 16.51
C MET A 27 -13.75 -9.11 16.98
N ALA A 28 -14.28 -8.28 17.89
CA ALA A 28 -15.59 -8.53 18.46
C ALA A 28 -16.75 -8.20 17.52
N ARG A 29 -16.67 -7.08 16.78
CA ARG A 29 -17.80 -6.54 16.01
C ARG A 29 -17.75 -6.93 14.54
N VAL A 30 -16.55 -6.95 13.93
CA VAL A 30 -16.37 -7.25 12.51
C VAL A 30 -16.16 -8.74 12.32
N LEU A 31 -15.16 -9.32 12.99
CA LEU A 31 -14.84 -10.74 12.86
C LEU A 31 -15.75 -11.64 13.73
N ARG A 32 -16.46 -11.06 14.71
CA ARG A 32 -17.38 -11.75 15.62
C ARG A 32 -16.76 -12.96 16.32
N LEU A 33 -15.49 -12.84 16.69
CA LEU A 33 -14.76 -13.92 17.36
C LEU A 33 -15.36 -14.20 18.74
N ARG A 34 -15.41 -15.47 19.08
CA ARG A 34 -15.79 -15.99 20.40
C ARG A 34 -14.54 -16.43 21.15
N GLU A 35 -14.63 -16.45 22.46
CA GLU A 35 -13.57 -17.02 23.32
C GLU A 35 -13.27 -18.45 22.89
N GLY A 36 -11.97 -18.75 22.68
CA GLY A 36 -11.51 -20.01 22.13
C GLY A 36 -11.21 -20.00 20.63
N ASP A 37 -11.70 -19.01 19.88
CA ASP A 37 -11.47 -18.95 18.44
C ASP A 37 -10.00 -18.71 18.10
N ALA A 38 -9.52 -19.47 17.11
CA ALA A 38 -8.17 -19.33 16.60
C ALA A 38 -8.07 -18.18 15.57
N LEU A 39 -6.99 -17.41 15.67
CA LEU A 39 -6.67 -16.33 14.75
C LEU A 39 -5.16 -16.27 14.48
N THR A 40 -4.76 -15.42 13.55
CA THR A 40 -3.37 -15.04 13.32
C THR A 40 -3.17 -13.60 13.77
N VAL A 41 -2.10 -13.32 14.51
CA VAL A 41 -1.71 -11.98 14.93
C VAL A 41 -0.37 -11.61 14.28
N PHE A 42 -0.26 -10.39 13.76
CA PHE A 42 1.00 -9.86 13.21
C PHE A 42 1.14 -8.38 13.53
N ASN A 43 2.37 -7.85 13.48
CA ASN A 43 2.67 -6.47 13.86
C ASN A 43 3.25 -5.62 12.72
N GLY A 44 3.16 -6.09 11.48
CA GLY A 44 3.64 -5.36 10.31
C GLY A 44 5.15 -5.35 10.11
N ARG A 45 5.90 -6.09 10.93
CA ARG A 45 7.38 -6.12 10.89
C ARG A 45 7.94 -7.43 10.32
N GLY A 46 7.07 -8.29 9.82
CA GLY A 46 7.39 -9.60 9.28
C GLY A 46 7.07 -10.74 10.24
N GLY A 47 6.77 -11.91 9.66
CA GLY A 47 6.30 -13.06 10.38
C GLY A 47 4.91 -12.89 11.01
N GLU A 48 4.41 -13.97 11.59
CA GLU A 48 3.06 -14.00 12.19
C GLU A 48 3.00 -14.96 13.38
N TRP A 49 2.05 -14.73 14.27
CA TRP A 49 1.81 -15.56 15.43
C TRP A 49 0.49 -16.32 15.32
N ALA A 50 0.50 -17.61 15.54
CA ALA A 50 -0.72 -18.33 15.85
C ALA A 50 -1.26 -17.83 17.19
N ALA A 51 -2.55 -17.54 17.26
CA ALA A 51 -3.14 -16.98 18.46
C ALA A 51 -4.54 -17.54 18.72
N GLN A 52 -5.01 -17.37 19.94
CA GLN A 52 -6.36 -17.70 20.38
C GLN A 52 -6.98 -16.48 21.07
N PHE A 53 -8.20 -16.15 20.72
CA PHE A 53 -8.96 -15.12 21.42
C PHE A 53 -9.41 -15.67 22.78
N ILE A 54 -9.05 -14.99 23.88
CA ILE A 54 -9.35 -15.43 25.25
C ILE A 54 -10.32 -14.49 25.98
N GLY A 55 -11.12 -13.74 25.20
CA GLY A 55 -12.11 -12.82 25.74
C GLY A 55 -11.51 -11.52 26.31
N LYS A 56 -12.38 -10.60 26.72
CA LYS A 56 -12.01 -9.33 27.39
C LYS A 56 -10.85 -8.58 26.73
N ARG A 57 -10.85 -8.48 25.40
CA ARG A 57 -9.81 -7.77 24.64
C ARG A 57 -8.40 -8.38 24.76
N ARG A 58 -8.31 -9.69 24.98
CA ARG A 58 -7.03 -10.39 25.10
C ARG A 58 -6.91 -11.52 24.09
N VAL A 59 -5.68 -11.75 23.65
CA VAL A 59 -5.30 -12.89 22.84
C VAL A 59 -4.14 -13.62 23.52
N ARG A 60 -4.08 -14.94 23.37
CA ARG A 60 -2.94 -15.75 23.76
C ARG A 60 -2.15 -16.07 22.51
N LEU A 61 -0.91 -15.56 22.46
CA LEU A 61 0.06 -15.85 21.41
C LEU A 61 0.68 -17.22 21.65
N GLY A 62 0.73 -18.04 20.62
CA GLY A 62 1.33 -19.37 20.61
C GLY A 62 2.63 -19.39 19.79
N ALA A 63 2.70 -20.23 18.76
CA ALA A 63 3.88 -20.40 17.94
C ALA A 63 4.07 -19.20 16.97
N PHE A 64 5.31 -18.72 16.86
CA PHE A 64 5.72 -17.78 15.83
C PHE A 64 6.04 -18.54 14.53
N SER A 65 5.70 -17.93 13.40
CA SER A 65 6.08 -18.37 12.06
C SER A 65 6.76 -17.21 11.34
N ALA A 66 7.95 -17.44 10.81
CA ALA A 66 8.72 -16.47 10.03
C ALA A 66 8.26 -16.39 8.57
N VAL A 67 7.07 -16.87 8.25
CA VAL A 67 6.53 -16.85 6.90
C VAL A 67 6.39 -15.41 6.39
N GLU A 68 6.88 -15.17 5.19
CA GLU A 68 6.74 -13.91 4.46
C GLU A 68 6.02 -14.18 3.14
N ARG A 69 5.24 -13.20 2.72
CA ARG A 69 4.49 -13.21 1.44
C ARG A 69 4.73 -11.92 0.68
N GLU A 70 5.93 -11.38 0.87
CA GLU A 70 6.36 -10.15 0.19
C GLU A 70 7.05 -10.50 -1.12
N SER A 71 6.77 -9.75 -2.19
CA SER A 71 7.54 -9.84 -3.42
C SER A 71 9.02 -9.47 -3.18
N PRO A 72 9.95 -10.05 -3.93
CA PRO A 72 11.35 -9.62 -3.88
C PRO A 72 11.56 -8.18 -4.38
N LEU A 73 10.53 -7.58 -5.00
CA LEU A 73 10.61 -6.23 -5.56
C LEU A 73 10.19 -5.16 -4.55
N HIS A 74 10.98 -4.11 -4.41
CA HIS A 74 10.61 -2.92 -3.67
C HIS A 74 9.96 -1.89 -4.60
N ILE A 75 8.62 -1.86 -4.66
CA ILE A 75 7.89 -0.95 -5.56
C ILE A 75 7.31 0.22 -4.78
N THR A 76 7.67 1.43 -5.20
CA THR A 76 7.09 2.69 -4.71
C THR A 76 6.01 3.18 -5.66
N LEU A 77 4.81 3.43 -5.16
CA LEU A 77 3.72 4.06 -5.91
C LEU A 77 3.61 5.56 -5.53
N VAL A 78 3.93 6.43 -6.46
CA VAL A 78 3.73 7.88 -6.37
C VAL A 78 2.39 8.20 -7.02
N GLN A 79 1.37 8.42 -6.18
CA GLN A 79 -0.02 8.55 -6.61
C GLN A 79 -0.52 9.98 -6.49
N GLY A 80 -0.89 10.60 -7.59
CA GLY A 80 -1.71 11.81 -7.56
C GLY A 80 -3.04 11.52 -6.87
N VAL A 81 -3.36 12.31 -5.82
CA VAL A 81 -4.56 12.04 -5.01
C VAL A 81 -5.81 12.10 -5.85
N SER A 82 -6.53 11.01 -5.88
CA SER A 82 -7.82 10.85 -6.55
C SER A 82 -8.98 11.14 -5.58
N SER A 83 -10.15 11.39 -6.14
CA SER A 83 -11.35 11.67 -5.37
C SER A 83 -11.94 10.42 -4.69
N GLY A 84 -12.46 10.59 -3.48
CA GLY A 84 -13.31 9.62 -2.78
C GLY A 84 -12.75 8.20 -2.71
N GLU A 85 -13.59 7.25 -3.02
CA GLU A 85 -13.32 5.80 -2.91
C GLU A 85 -12.23 5.29 -3.87
N ARG A 86 -11.89 6.04 -4.92
CA ARG A 86 -10.85 5.62 -5.88
C ARG A 86 -9.47 5.53 -5.22
N MET A 87 -9.14 6.49 -4.35
CA MET A 87 -7.86 6.44 -3.63
C MET A 87 -7.81 5.27 -2.65
N ASP A 88 -8.91 5.02 -1.94
CA ASP A 88 -9.03 3.87 -1.03
C ASP A 88 -8.88 2.55 -1.80
N TYR A 89 -9.56 2.43 -2.95
CA TYR A 89 -9.44 1.27 -3.84
C TYR A 89 -8.01 1.09 -4.36
N THR A 90 -7.37 2.19 -4.80
CA THR A 90 -5.98 2.15 -5.27
C THR A 90 -5.05 1.63 -4.17
N ILE A 91 -5.15 2.16 -2.96
CA ILE A 91 -4.31 1.74 -1.83
C ILE A 91 -4.57 0.28 -1.50
N GLN A 92 -5.84 -0.12 -1.33
CA GLN A 92 -6.21 -1.49 -1.01
C GLN A 92 -5.59 -2.48 -2.00
N LYS A 93 -5.81 -2.24 -3.30
CA LYS A 93 -5.34 -3.16 -4.35
C LYS A 93 -3.83 -3.06 -4.60
N ALA A 94 -3.22 -1.90 -4.40
CA ALA A 94 -1.77 -1.78 -4.45
C ALA A 94 -1.09 -2.60 -3.35
N VAL A 95 -1.69 -2.67 -2.14
CA VAL A 95 -1.21 -3.55 -1.07
C VAL A 95 -1.31 -5.03 -1.49
N GLU A 96 -2.44 -5.46 -2.04
CA GLU A 96 -2.62 -6.83 -2.54
C GLU A 96 -1.62 -7.18 -3.66
N LEU A 97 -1.22 -6.18 -4.47
CA LEU A 97 -0.22 -6.28 -5.54
C LEU A 97 1.20 -5.95 -5.07
N ASN A 98 1.43 -6.03 -3.77
CA ASN A 98 2.72 -5.94 -3.13
C ASN A 98 3.49 -4.62 -3.29
N VAL A 99 2.79 -3.48 -3.26
CA VAL A 99 3.46 -2.18 -3.10
C VAL A 99 4.19 -2.12 -1.77
N ALA A 100 5.40 -1.58 -1.75
CA ALA A 100 6.19 -1.41 -0.52
C ALA A 100 5.98 -0.02 0.12
N LEU A 101 5.78 1.01 -0.71
CA LEU A 101 5.62 2.39 -0.26
C LEU A 101 4.64 3.13 -1.16
N ILE A 102 3.78 3.94 -0.56
CA ILE A 102 2.83 4.82 -1.27
C ILE A 102 3.12 6.27 -0.89
N GLN A 103 3.43 7.10 -1.89
CA GLN A 103 3.57 8.56 -1.75
C GLN A 103 2.38 9.26 -2.39
N PRO A 104 1.40 9.71 -1.60
CA PRO A 104 0.31 10.54 -2.12
C PRO A 104 0.80 11.94 -2.47
N LEU A 105 0.41 12.47 -3.64
CA LEU A 105 0.77 13.82 -4.10
C LEU A 105 -0.45 14.70 -4.34
N LEU A 106 -0.42 15.92 -3.83
CA LEU A 106 -1.29 17.00 -4.30
C LEU A 106 -0.72 17.56 -5.60
N THR A 107 -1.50 17.45 -6.66
CA THR A 107 -1.14 17.86 -8.00
C THR A 107 -1.99 19.03 -8.45
N LYS A 108 -1.51 19.77 -9.45
CA LYS A 108 -2.19 20.98 -9.97
C LYS A 108 -3.59 20.70 -10.53
N ARG A 109 -3.76 19.52 -11.17
CA ARG A 109 -5.04 19.06 -11.75
C ARG A 109 -5.85 18.19 -10.80
N GLY A 110 -5.36 17.94 -9.59
CA GLY A 110 -6.09 17.20 -8.57
C GLY A 110 -7.33 17.97 -8.11
N VAL A 111 -8.48 17.27 -8.05
CA VAL A 111 -9.74 17.85 -7.56
C VAL A 111 -9.74 18.06 -6.05
N VAL A 112 -8.78 17.49 -5.35
CA VAL A 112 -8.72 17.50 -3.89
C VAL A 112 -7.80 18.61 -3.42
N LYS A 113 -8.41 19.69 -2.89
CA LYS A 113 -7.71 20.72 -2.11
C LYS A 113 -7.87 20.38 -0.63
N LEU A 114 -6.77 20.13 0.07
CA LEU A 114 -6.82 19.72 1.47
C LEU A 114 -6.18 20.79 2.38
N GLU A 115 -6.94 21.21 3.37
CA GLU A 115 -6.39 21.86 4.56
C GLU A 115 -5.54 20.86 5.37
N LYS A 116 -4.56 21.36 6.11
CA LYS A 116 -3.57 20.52 6.82
C LYS A 116 -4.22 19.48 7.75
N SER A 117 -5.22 19.88 8.53
CA SER A 117 -5.95 18.98 9.44
C SER A 117 -6.67 17.83 8.72
N ARG A 118 -7.26 18.12 7.57
CA ARG A 118 -7.91 17.12 6.71
C ARG A 118 -6.91 16.19 6.02
N ALA A 119 -5.69 16.68 5.75
CA ALA A 119 -4.62 15.87 5.17
C ALA A 119 -4.18 14.77 6.14
N GLU A 120 -3.95 15.10 7.40
CA GLU A 120 -3.56 14.14 8.43
C GLU A 120 -4.63 13.06 8.67
N ALA A 121 -5.90 13.47 8.74
CA ALA A 121 -7.02 12.55 8.88
C ALA A 121 -7.11 11.57 7.69
N ARG A 122 -6.87 12.03 6.46
CA ARG A 122 -6.84 11.16 5.28
C ARG A 122 -5.67 10.18 5.27
N ILE A 123 -4.48 10.62 5.63
CA ILE A 123 -3.33 9.72 5.75
C ILE A 123 -3.60 8.65 6.81
N SER A 124 -4.15 9.02 7.96
CA SER A 124 -4.55 8.06 8.99
C SER A 124 -5.57 7.05 8.46
N HIS A 125 -6.56 7.51 7.69
CA HIS A 125 -7.54 6.64 7.05
C HIS A 125 -6.88 5.69 6.05
N TRP A 126 -6.04 6.17 5.15
CA TRP A 126 -5.35 5.34 4.16
C TRP A 126 -4.40 4.31 4.76
N ARG A 127 -3.74 4.63 5.88
CA ARG A 127 -2.97 3.65 6.65
C ARG A 127 -3.86 2.52 7.20
N LYS A 128 -5.07 2.84 7.66
CA LYS A 128 -6.04 1.82 8.08
C LYS A 128 -6.50 0.96 6.91
N VAL A 129 -6.71 1.55 5.73
CA VAL A 129 -7.02 0.79 4.50
C VAL A 129 -5.88 -0.18 4.16
N ALA A 130 -4.62 0.27 4.24
CA ALA A 130 -3.46 -0.59 4.00
C ALA A 130 -3.35 -1.74 5.02
N ILE A 131 -3.60 -1.47 6.30
CA ILE A 131 -3.64 -2.49 7.35
C ILE A 131 -4.73 -3.53 7.06
N ALA A 132 -5.96 -3.09 6.78
CA ALA A 132 -7.07 -3.99 6.48
C ALA A 132 -6.81 -4.85 5.22
N ALA A 133 -6.13 -4.29 4.21
CA ALA A 133 -5.70 -5.03 3.04
C ALA A 133 -4.67 -6.12 3.41
N CYS A 134 -3.69 -5.83 4.28
CA CYS A 134 -2.73 -6.82 4.77
C CYS A 134 -3.39 -7.92 5.60
N GLU A 135 -4.38 -7.59 6.42
CA GLU A 135 -5.19 -8.57 7.16
C GLU A 135 -5.88 -9.54 6.19
N GLN A 136 -6.41 -9.02 5.09
CA GLN A 136 -7.13 -9.82 4.10
C GLN A 136 -6.18 -10.62 3.18
N CYS A 137 -5.13 -10.00 2.60
CA CYS A 137 -4.28 -10.67 1.61
C CYS A 137 -3.18 -11.54 2.22
N GLY A 138 -2.94 -11.41 3.52
CA GLY A 138 -1.98 -12.25 4.24
C GLY A 138 -0.56 -11.67 4.36
N ARG A 139 -0.32 -10.44 3.90
CA ARG A 139 0.98 -9.79 4.07
C ARG A 139 1.30 -9.57 5.54
N ASN A 140 2.56 -9.75 5.90
CA ASN A 140 3.07 -9.57 7.25
C ASN A 140 3.86 -8.26 7.43
N ARG A 141 4.09 -7.53 6.34
CA ARG A 141 4.68 -6.20 6.35
C ARG A 141 3.67 -5.19 5.86
N ILE A 142 3.41 -4.17 6.69
CA ILE A 142 2.51 -3.09 6.32
C ILE A 142 3.27 -2.12 5.39
N PRO A 143 2.81 -1.88 4.15
CA PRO A 143 3.42 -0.88 3.30
C PRO A 143 3.27 0.51 3.91
N GLU A 144 4.30 1.32 3.76
CA GLU A 144 4.28 2.66 4.31
C GLU A 144 3.42 3.59 3.44
N VAL A 145 2.45 4.27 4.06
CA VAL A 145 1.73 5.39 3.45
C VAL A 145 2.32 6.68 3.98
N LEU A 146 3.10 7.35 3.14
CA LEU A 146 3.80 8.58 3.49
C LEU A 146 2.83 9.75 3.70
N PRO A 147 3.27 10.80 4.41
CA PRO A 147 2.52 12.04 4.51
C PRO A 147 2.19 12.62 3.13
N LEU A 148 1.02 13.26 3.04
CA LEU A 148 0.60 13.95 1.83
C LEU A 148 1.58 15.08 1.50
N LEU A 149 2.06 15.11 0.26
CA LEU A 149 3.07 16.04 -0.18
C LEU A 149 2.55 16.86 -1.37
N GLU A 150 2.82 18.15 -1.38
CA GLU A 150 2.61 18.97 -2.57
C GLU A 150 3.62 18.58 -3.66
N PHE A 151 3.18 18.47 -4.90
CA PHE A 151 4.00 18.00 -6.02
C PHE A 151 5.36 18.69 -6.11
N HIS A 152 5.41 20.00 -5.95
CA HIS A 152 6.66 20.77 -6.06
C HIS A 152 7.72 20.43 -4.99
N ARG A 153 7.30 19.80 -3.89
CA ARG A 153 8.20 19.32 -2.81
C ARG A 153 8.67 17.89 -3.02
N TYR A 154 8.05 17.15 -3.93
CA TYR A 154 8.43 15.78 -4.17
C TYR A 154 9.85 15.68 -4.73
N ARG A 155 10.64 14.80 -4.15
CA ARG A 155 11.98 14.45 -4.62
C ARG A 155 12.08 12.93 -4.61
N PRO A 156 12.26 12.30 -5.78
CA PRO A 156 12.40 10.85 -5.84
C PRO A 156 13.66 10.40 -5.10
N GLN A 157 13.53 9.30 -4.40
CA GLN A 157 14.61 8.67 -3.64
C GLN A 157 15.03 7.38 -4.36
N GLY A 158 16.24 6.88 -4.03
CA GLY A 158 16.78 5.64 -4.57
C GLY A 158 17.21 5.75 -6.03
N ASP A 159 17.79 4.65 -6.52
CA ASP A 159 18.34 4.55 -7.89
C ASP A 159 17.52 3.61 -8.77
N GLU A 160 16.39 3.09 -8.28
CA GLU A 160 15.52 2.22 -9.04
C GLU A 160 14.90 2.94 -10.25
N PRO A 161 14.54 2.20 -11.31
CA PRO A 161 13.87 2.74 -12.48
C PRO A 161 12.61 3.53 -12.10
N ARG A 162 12.47 4.73 -12.68
CA ARG A 162 11.37 5.63 -12.42
C ARG A 162 10.45 5.69 -13.64
N LEU A 163 9.20 5.30 -13.44
CA LEU A 163 8.19 5.13 -14.48
C LEU A 163 7.09 6.16 -14.31
N LEU A 164 6.88 6.99 -15.33
CA LEU A 164 5.72 7.87 -15.45
C LEU A 164 4.70 7.19 -16.36
N LEU A 165 3.56 6.76 -15.79
CA LEU A 165 2.54 6.10 -16.59
C LEU A 165 1.91 7.07 -17.60
N SER A 166 1.99 6.72 -18.88
CA SER A 166 1.51 7.51 -20.01
C SER A 166 1.17 6.57 -21.17
N ALA A 167 0.13 6.91 -21.94
CA ALA A 167 -0.19 6.17 -23.16
C ALA A 167 0.91 6.30 -24.25
N GLU A 168 1.69 7.38 -24.20
CA GLU A 168 2.75 7.70 -25.18
C GLU A 168 4.14 7.15 -24.79
N GLY A 169 4.22 6.34 -23.75
CA GLY A 169 5.48 5.80 -23.23
C GLY A 169 6.00 4.58 -23.99
N LYS A 170 7.23 4.16 -23.65
CA LYS A 170 7.73 2.84 -24.01
C LYS A 170 6.87 1.75 -23.35
N SER A 171 6.77 0.60 -24.00
CA SER A 171 6.07 -0.53 -23.37
C SER A 171 6.71 -0.88 -22.01
N ILE A 172 5.89 -1.09 -20.99
CA ILE A 172 6.37 -1.48 -19.66
C ILE A 172 7.22 -2.77 -19.72
N LYS A 173 6.98 -3.62 -20.73
CA LYS A 173 7.76 -4.85 -20.97
C LYS A 173 9.23 -4.59 -21.36
N GLU A 174 9.52 -3.43 -21.91
CA GLU A 174 10.85 -3.03 -22.38
C GLU A 174 11.69 -2.40 -21.25
N ILE A 175 11.05 -2.06 -20.13
CA ILE A 175 11.72 -1.41 -19.02
C ILE A 175 12.38 -2.45 -18.13
N LYS A 176 13.67 -2.27 -17.91
CA LYS A 176 14.44 -3.17 -17.04
C LYS A 176 14.17 -2.80 -15.58
N VAL A 177 13.51 -3.68 -14.86
CA VAL A 177 13.34 -3.64 -13.41
C VAL A 177 14.16 -4.79 -12.82
N GLN A 178 14.95 -4.51 -11.79
CA GLN A 178 15.77 -5.53 -11.11
C GLN A 178 15.25 -5.77 -9.68
N ASN A 179 15.46 -4.81 -8.79
CA ASN A 179 15.13 -4.95 -7.37
C ASN A 179 13.89 -4.14 -6.97
N GLY A 180 13.38 -3.30 -7.87
CA GLY A 180 12.23 -2.44 -7.61
C GLY A 180 12.03 -1.39 -8.68
N ALA A 181 11.02 -0.56 -8.48
CA ALA A 181 10.70 0.57 -9.35
C ALA A 181 9.92 1.64 -8.60
N THR A 182 10.04 2.89 -9.04
CA THR A 182 9.13 3.96 -8.65
C THR A 182 8.14 4.22 -9.77
N ILE A 183 6.86 4.06 -9.51
CA ILE A 183 5.77 4.26 -10.47
C ILE A 183 5.03 5.55 -10.12
N ALA A 184 4.97 6.51 -11.04
CA ALA A 184 4.18 7.73 -10.89
C ALA A 184 2.93 7.68 -11.76
N THR A 185 1.77 7.92 -11.16
CA THR A 185 0.49 8.07 -11.85
C THR A 185 -0.24 9.31 -11.35
N GLY A 186 -0.80 10.09 -12.28
CA GLY A 186 -1.53 11.31 -11.96
C GLY A 186 -2.93 11.04 -11.40
N PRO A 187 -3.63 12.06 -10.91
CA PRO A 187 -5.05 11.97 -10.59
C PRO A 187 -5.90 11.75 -11.86
N GLU A 188 -7.23 11.80 -11.76
CA GLU A 188 -8.15 11.56 -12.88
C GLU A 188 -7.87 12.44 -14.10
N ALA A 189 -7.45 13.68 -13.90
CA ALA A 189 -7.08 14.61 -14.98
C ALA A 189 -5.60 14.51 -15.41
N GLY A 190 -4.86 13.53 -14.88
CA GLY A 190 -3.43 13.36 -15.10
C GLY A 190 -2.57 14.45 -14.46
N PHE A 191 -1.26 14.33 -14.60
CA PHE A 191 -0.34 15.41 -14.24
C PHE A 191 -0.46 16.59 -15.20
N ALA A 192 -0.24 17.80 -14.72
CA ALA A 192 -0.10 18.97 -15.57
C ALA A 192 1.18 18.87 -16.44
N PRO A 193 1.25 19.53 -17.63
CA PRO A 193 2.43 19.44 -18.51
C PRO A 193 3.74 19.78 -17.79
N GLU A 194 3.73 20.82 -16.96
CA GLU A 194 4.88 21.24 -16.17
C GLU A 194 5.28 20.22 -15.10
N GLU A 195 4.31 19.48 -14.51
CA GLU A 195 4.54 18.40 -13.56
C GLU A 195 5.15 17.19 -14.28
N GLN A 196 4.64 16.83 -15.46
CA GLN A 196 5.23 15.77 -16.28
C GLN A 196 6.68 16.09 -16.64
N ALA A 197 6.93 17.31 -17.15
CA ALA A 197 8.28 17.74 -17.47
C ALA A 197 9.22 17.76 -16.25
N ALA A 198 8.69 18.06 -15.06
CA ALA A 198 9.47 17.99 -13.82
C ALA A 198 9.82 16.54 -13.43
N LEU A 199 8.89 15.61 -13.59
CA LEU A 199 9.15 14.18 -13.38
C LEU A 199 10.19 13.66 -14.39
N GLU A 200 10.07 14.00 -15.66
CA GLU A 200 11.04 13.61 -16.69
C GLU A 200 12.45 14.13 -16.37
N ARG A 201 12.58 15.41 -15.95
CA ARG A 201 13.87 15.96 -15.48
C ARG A 201 14.40 15.25 -14.23
N ALA A 202 13.52 14.71 -13.41
CA ALA A 202 13.88 13.90 -12.24
C ALA A 202 14.16 12.41 -12.60
N GLY A 203 14.31 12.09 -13.90
CA GLY A 203 14.69 10.76 -14.36
C GLY A 203 13.52 9.78 -14.56
N PHE A 204 12.27 10.24 -14.52
CA PHE A 204 11.15 9.39 -14.88
C PHE A 204 11.07 9.19 -16.40
N VAL A 205 10.89 7.93 -16.80
CA VAL A 205 10.69 7.54 -18.20
C VAL A 205 9.19 7.23 -18.39
N LYS A 206 8.61 7.77 -19.47
CA LYS A 206 7.22 7.44 -19.82
C LYS A 206 7.08 5.96 -20.12
N ALA A 207 6.14 5.31 -19.43
CA ALA A 207 5.85 3.88 -19.53
C ALA A 207 4.39 3.66 -19.95
N SER A 208 4.19 2.85 -20.98
CA SER A 208 2.87 2.53 -21.53
C SER A 208 2.43 1.13 -21.16
N LEU A 209 1.14 1.00 -20.83
CA LEU A 209 0.42 -0.26 -20.60
C LEU A 209 -0.46 -0.66 -21.81
N GLY A 210 -0.12 -0.17 -22.99
CA GLY A 210 -0.83 -0.42 -24.25
C GLY A 210 -1.63 0.79 -24.73
N PRO A 211 -2.42 0.63 -25.82
CA PRO A 211 -3.00 1.77 -26.55
C PRO A 211 -4.24 2.38 -25.91
N ARG A 212 -4.76 1.81 -24.84
CA ARG A 212 -5.97 2.31 -24.19
C ARG A 212 -5.63 3.30 -23.08
N VAL A 213 -6.44 4.36 -22.95
CA VAL A 213 -6.39 5.24 -21.79
C VAL A 213 -7.04 4.51 -20.62
N LEU A 214 -6.25 4.24 -19.59
CA LEU A 214 -6.70 3.62 -18.35
C LEU A 214 -7.09 4.70 -17.33
N ARG A 215 -8.06 4.39 -16.48
CA ARG A 215 -8.31 5.23 -15.29
C ARG A 215 -7.10 5.20 -14.38
N THR A 216 -6.95 6.23 -13.54
CA THR A 216 -5.77 6.40 -12.69
C THR A 216 -5.54 5.19 -11.77
N GLU A 217 -6.59 4.70 -11.11
CA GLU A 217 -6.54 3.51 -10.29
C GLU A 217 -6.16 2.26 -11.12
N THR A 218 -6.76 2.10 -12.28
CA THR A 218 -6.47 0.97 -13.17
C THR A 218 -5.02 1.00 -13.68
N ALA A 219 -4.51 2.18 -14.03
CA ALA A 219 -3.15 2.32 -14.53
C ALA A 219 -2.12 1.93 -13.46
N ALA A 220 -2.28 2.44 -12.23
CA ALA A 220 -1.42 2.10 -11.10
C ALA A 220 -1.38 0.59 -10.84
N LEU A 221 -2.56 -0.03 -10.75
CA LEU A 221 -2.69 -1.45 -10.43
C LEU A 221 -2.19 -2.35 -11.55
N ALA A 222 -2.48 -2.01 -12.80
CA ALA A 222 -1.99 -2.74 -13.96
C ALA A 222 -0.45 -2.67 -14.08
N ALA A 223 0.16 -1.53 -13.72
CA ALA A 223 1.61 -1.40 -13.70
C ALA A 223 2.24 -2.27 -12.61
N LEU A 224 1.68 -2.25 -11.39
CA LEU A 224 2.12 -3.11 -10.29
C LEU A 224 2.03 -4.59 -10.68
N ALA A 225 0.88 -5.03 -11.20
CA ALA A 225 0.69 -6.42 -11.63
C ALA A 225 1.65 -6.81 -12.76
N ALA A 226 1.82 -5.94 -13.77
CA ALA A 226 2.73 -6.21 -14.88
C ALA A 226 4.19 -6.35 -14.43
N ILE A 227 4.65 -5.49 -13.52
CA ILE A 227 6.03 -5.56 -13.00
C ILE A 227 6.21 -6.83 -12.16
N ASN A 228 5.26 -7.18 -11.30
CA ASN A 228 5.33 -8.42 -10.50
C ASN A 228 5.28 -9.67 -11.40
N ALA A 229 4.48 -9.68 -12.46
CA ALA A 229 4.47 -10.80 -13.43
C ALA A 229 5.76 -10.91 -14.24
N LEU A 230 6.45 -9.81 -14.49
CA LEU A 230 7.70 -9.83 -15.28
C LEU A 230 8.93 -10.11 -14.43
N ARG A 231 8.95 -9.76 -13.15
CA ARG A 231 10.16 -9.72 -12.32
C ARG A 231 9.94 -10.08 -10.85
N GLY A 232 8.70 -10.18 -10.39
CA GLY A 232 8.33 -10.45 -9.00
C GLY A 232 7.93 -11.91 -8.77
N ASP A 233 6.83 -12.09 -8.06
CA ASP A 233 6.33 -13.37 -7.54
C ASP A 233 5.00 -13.84 -8.18
N PHE A 234 4.56 -13.21 -9.25
CA PHE A 234 3.34 -13.60 -10.00
C PHE A 234 3.67 -14.59 -11.12
#